data_30fa119e1b865f8520612be0769d6506
#
_entry.id   30fa119e1b865f8520612be0769d6506
#
_cell.length_a   1.000
_cell.length_b   1.000
_cell.length_c   1.000
_cell.angle_alpha   90.00
_cell.angle_beta   90.00
_cell.angle_gamma   90.00
#
_symmetry.space_group_name_H-M   'P 1'
#
loop_
_entity.id
_entity.type
_entity.pdbx_description
1 polymer ?
#
loop_
_entity_poly.entity_id
_entity_poly.type
_entity_poly.pdbx_seq_one_letter_code
_entity_poly.pdbx_strand_id
1 'polypeptide(L)'
;MSWPNHLTKLSNESYNHFVAKAILFWILRDMKHDVSSEWKVPNGYVDLCDKTTRTLYEIEFHVSKKYRNRKIEQYRMPGFEIIIVDCSKLPADLDDNREYLEQFIVPD
;
A
#
# COMPACT_ATOMS: atom_id res chain seq x y z
N MET A 1 -4.33 18.04 -3.79
CA MET A 1 -5.56 17.21 -3.84
C MET A 1 -5.28 15.94 -4.63
N SER A 2 -5.60 14.79 -4.08
CA SER A 2 -5.47 13.53 -4.81
C SER A 2 -6.75 13.24 -5.57
N TRP A 3 -6.59 12.74 -6.79
CA TRP A 3 -7.71 12.31 -7.60
C TRP A 3 -8.30 11.01 -7.05
N PRO A 4 -9.64 10.82 -7.06
CA PRO A 4 -10.23 9.52 -6.69
C PRO A 4 -9.70 8.41 -7.59
N ASN A 5 -9.36 7.27 -6.99
CA ASN A 5 -8.92 6.08 -7.73
C ASN A 5 -7.75 6.34 -8.68
N HIS A 6 -6.78 7.10 -8.19
CA HIS A 6 -5.62 7.50 -8.96
C HIS A 6 -4.38 6.73 -8.52
N LEU A 7 -3.67 6.15 -9.49
CA LEU A 7 -2.40 5.45 -9.29
C LEU A 7 -1.27 6.24 -9.94
N THR A 8 -0.24 6.59 -9.16
CA THR A 8 0.91 7.36 -9.63
C THR A 8 2.20 6.61 -9.39
N LYS A 9 3.08 6.59 -10.40
CA LYS A 9 4.47 6.17 -10.22
C LYS A 9 5.33 7.41 -9.96
N LEU A 10 6.07 7.41 -8.84
CA LEU A 10 7.02 8.47 -8.54
C LEU A 10 8.29 8.30 -9.37
N SER A 11 8.92 9.41 -9.75
CA SER A 11 10.12 9.39 -10.60
C SER A 11 11.30 8.63 -9.97
N ASN A 12 11.40 8.65 -8.63
CA ASN A 12 12.47 7.96 -7.88
C ASN A 12 12.03 6.59 -7.33
N GLU A 13 10.83 6.15 -7.64
CA GLU A 13 10.31 4.88 -7.18
C GLU A 13 10.92 3.72 -7.97
N SER A 14 11.36 2.66 -7.28
CA SER A 14 11.86 1.47 -7.95
C SER A 14 10.74 0.79 -8.74
N TYR A 15 11.13 0.07 -9.79
CA TYR A 15 10.17 -0.66 -10.63
C TYR A 15 9.40 -1.69 -9.80
N ASN A 16 10.11 -2.46 -8.96
CA ASN A 16 9.47 -3.49 -8.14
C ASN A 16 8.47 -2.89 -7.13
N HIS A 17 8.81 -1.75 -6.55
CA HIS A 17 7.91 -1.05 -5.63
C HIS A 17 6.64 -0.62 -6.36
N PHE A 18 6.78 -0.04 -7.55
CA PHE A 18 5.62 0.38 -8.33
C PHE A 18 4.75 -0.80 -8.75
N VAL A 19 5.35 -1.92 -9.15
CA VAL A 19 4.61 -3.12 -9.55
C VAL A 19 3.77 -3.64 -8.39
N ALA A 20 4.34 -3.76 -7.20
CA ALA A 20 3.61 -4.21 -6.02
C ALA A 20 2.45 -3.25 -5.68
N LYS A 21 2.71 -1.96 -5.75
CA LYS A 21 1.68 -0.93 -5.52
C LYS A 21 0.55 -1.04 -6.56
N ALA A 22 0.90 -1.24 -7.83
CA ALA A 22 -0.09 -1.34 -8.91
C ALA A 22 -0.97 -2.59 -8.74
N ILE A 23 -0.40 -3.72 -8.33
CA ILE A 23 -1.16 -4.94 -8.12
C ILE A 23 -2.12 -4.79 -6.93
N LEU A 24 -1.66 -4.22 -5.82
CA LEU A 24 -2.54 -3.94 -4.68
C LEU A 24 -3.67 -3.00 -5.06
N PHE A 25 -3.35 -1.95 -5.81
CA PHE A 25 -4.34 -1.01 -6.33
C PHE A 25 -5.40 -1.75 -7.15
N TRP A 26 -4.96 -2.62 -8.06
CA TRP A 26 -5.83 -3.42 -8.90
C TRP A 26 -6.76 -4.33 -8.08
N ILE A 27 -6.20 -5.06 -7.09
CA ILE A 27 -7.00 -5.95 -6.23
C ILE A 27 -8.10 -5.15 -5.53
N LEU A 28 -7.75 -4.03 -4.91
CA LEU A 28 -8.69 -3.19 -4.18
C LEU A 28 -9.78 -2.60 -5.10
N ARG A 29 -9.39 -2.19 -6.31
CA ARG A 29 -10.36 -1.69 -7.29
C ARG A 29 -11.31 -2.80 -7.77
N ASP A 30 -10.81 -4.05 -7.92
CA ASP A 30 -11.66 -5.19 -8.24
C ASP A 30 -12.71 -5.43 -7.14
N MET A 31 -12.38 -5.12 -5.89
CA MET A 31 -13.30 -5.21 -4.76
C MET A 31 -14.28 -4.03 -4.71
N LYS A 32 -14.23 -3.12 -5.67
CA LYS A 32 -15.04 -1.91 -5.74
C LYS A 32 -14.74 -0.89 -4.64
N HIS A 33 -13.51 -0.92 -4.11
CA HIS A 33 -13.05 0.07 -3.14
C HIS A 33 -12.56 1.34 -3.84
N ASP A 34 -12.70 2.48 -3.17
CA ASP A 34 -12.13 3.75 -3.60
C ASP A 34 -10.70 3.85 -3.08
N VAL A 35 -9.73 3.93 -3.98
CA VAL A 35 -8.31 3.85 -3.64
C VAL A 35 -7.54 4.97 -4.33
N SER A 36 -6.61 5.57 -3.63
CA SER A 36 -5.67 6.54 -4.21
C SER A 36 -4.24 6.24 -3.76
N SER A 37 -3.30 6.44 -4.67
CA SER A 37 -1.88 6.30 -4.33
C SER A 37 -1.30 7.63 -3.87
N GLU A 38 -0.14 7.58 -3.20
CA GLU A 38 0.58 8.74 -2.71
C GLU A 38 -0.31 9.64 -1.87
N TRP A 39 -1.00 9.02 -0.91
CA TRP A 39 -1.98 9.69 -0.05
C TRP A 39 -1.29 10.45 1.08
N LYS A 40 -1.64 11.72 1.24
CA LYS A 40 -1.05 12.56 2.29
C LYS A 40 -1.60 12.21 3.66
N VAL A 41 -0.68 12.03 4.61
CA VAL A 41 -0.95 11.89 6.04
C VAL A 41 -0.18 12.98 6.79
N PRO A 42 -0.42 13.18 8.11
CA PRO A 42 0.23 14.30 8.83
C PRO A 42 1.75 14.35 8.69
N ASN A 43 2.43 13.22 8.66
CA ASN A 43 3.91 13.17 8.63
C ASN A 43 4.46 12.57 7.32
N GLY A 44 3.77 12.73 6.21
CA GLY A 44 4.29 12.29 4.92
C GLY A 44 3.24 11.80 3.96
N TYR A 45 3.62 10.85 3.13
CA TYR A 45 2.75 10.23 2.13
C TYR A 45 2.84 8.72 2.26
N VAL A 46 1.71 8.03 2.23
CA VAL A 46 1.67 6.57 2.18
C VAL A 46 1.43 6.10 0.75
N ASP A 47 1.84 4.87 0.45
CA ASP A 47 1.76 4.35 -0.92
C ASP A 47 0.33 4.26 -1.42
N LEU A 48 -0.58 3.70 -0.63
CA LEU A 48 -1.99 3.58 -0.99
C LEU A 48 -2.89 3.91 0.19
N CYS A 49 -4.02 4.54 -0.10
CA CYS A 49 -5.11 4.71 0.85
C CYS A 49 -6.37 4.06 0.27
N ASP A 50 -6.89 3.06 0.98
CA ASP A 50 -8.20 2.50 0.71
C ASP A 50 -9.22 3.30 1.52
N LYS A 51 -9.94 4.18 0.87
CA LYS A 51 -10.90 5.08 1.52
C LYS A 51 -12.16 4.33 1.97
N THR A 52 -12.48 3.24 1.32
CA THR A 52 -13.66 2.42 1.66
C THR A 52 -13.52 1.78 3.03
N THR A 53 -12.36 1.21 3.32
CA THR A 53 -12.10 0.55 4.62
C THR A 53 -11.32 1.43 5.59
N ARG A 54 -10.89 2.62 5.17
CA ARG A 54 -10.02 3.51 5.92
C ARG A 54 -8.72 2.83 6.33
N THR A 55 -8.06 2.24 5.34
CA THR A 55 -6.81 1.51 5.53
C THR A 55 -5.71 2.13 4.68
N LEU A 56 -4.57 2.36 5.31
CA LEU A 56 -3.36 2.84 4.65
C LEU A 56 -2.44 1.65 4.42
N TYR A 57 -1.89 1.53 3.20
CA TYR A 57 -0.95 0.46 2.84
C TYR A 57 0.40 1.08 2.48
N GLU A 58 1.44 0.63 3.18
CA GLU A 58 2.80 1.06 2.90
C GLU A 58 3.62 -0.16 2.48
N ILE A 59 4.23 -0.10 1.30
CA ILE A 59 4.94 -1.22 0.68
C ILE A 59 6.42 -1.14 1.02
N GLU A 60 6.98 -2.23 1.57
CA GLU A 60 8.37 -2.29 1.98
C GLU A 60 9.00 -3.61 1.54
N PHE A 61 10.26 -3.54 1.05
CA PHE A 61 11.01 -4.73 0.63
C PHE A 61 12.00 -5.20 1.66
N HIS A 62 12.33 -4.36 2.65
CA HIS A 62 13.27 -4.68 3.74
C HIS A 62 12.63 -4.28 5.06
N VAL A 63 12.02 -5.27 5.74
CA VAL A 63 11.24 -4.99 6.95
C VAL A 63 11.87 -5.69 8.15
N SER A 64 12.35 -4.91 9.12
CA SER A 64 12.62 -5.38 10.46
C SER A 64 11.46 -4.98 11.38
N LYS A 65 11.33 -5.64 12.54
CA LYS A 65 10.29 -5.30 13.51
C LYS A 65 10.41 -3.83 13.95
N LYS A 66 11.63 -3.38 14.21
CA LYS A 66 11.90 -1.99 14.63
C LYS A 66 11.50 -1.00 13.53
N TYR A 67 11.85 -1.29 12.29
CA TYR A 67 11.51 -0.46 11.13
C TYR A 67 9.99 -0.37 10.94
N ARG A 68 9.31 -1.52 11.01
CA ARG A 68 7.86 -1.60 10.90
C ARG A 68 7.17 -0.73 11.96
N ASN A 69 7.56 -0.88 13.22
CA ASN A 69 6.95 -0.12 14.33
C ASN A 69 7.17 1.39 14.15
N ARG A 70 8.35 1.79 13.67
CA ARG A 70 8.65 3.20 13.40
C ARG A 70 7.79 3.76 12.28
N LYS A 71 7.58 2.99 11.21
CA LYS A 71 6.74 3.42 10.08
C LYS A 71 5.27 3.53 10.48
N ILE A 72 4.77 2.60 11.26
CA ILE A 72 3.40 2.63 11.77
C ILE A 72 3.19 3.91 12.59
N GLU A 73 4.13 4.25 13.47
CA GLU A 73 4.03 5.47 14.27
C GLU A 73 4.15 6.73 13.42
N GLN A 74 5.08 6.75 12.46
CA GLN A 74 5.31 7.90 11.60
C GLN A 74 4.07 8.25 10.75
N TYR A 75 3.41 7.25 10.18
CA TYR A 75 2.30 7.46 9.25
C TYR A 75 0.93 7.38 9.89
N ARG A 76 0.88 7.38 11.20
CA ARG A 76 -0.39 7.33 11.92
C ARG A 76 -1.31 8.47 11.48
N MET A 77 -2.55 8.13 11.19
CA MET A 77 -3.60 9.08 10.85
C MET A 77 -4.88 8.71 11.61
N PRO A 78 -5.47 9.64 12.39
CA PRO A 78 -6.68 9.33 13.15
C PRO A 78 -7.81 8.79 12.27
N GLY A 79 -8.43 7.70 12.71
CA GLY A 79 -9.52 7.06 11.99
C GLY A 79 -9.09 6.09 10.91
N PHE A 80 -7.77 5.90 10.71
CA PHE A 80 -7.24 4.97 9.71
C PHE A 80 -6.35 3.93 10.38
N GLU A 81 -6.41 2.71 9.86
CA GLU A 81 -5.48 1.66 10.19
C GLU A 81 -4.32 1.66 9.19
N ILE A 82 -3.11 1.36 9.62
CA ILE A 82 -1.97 1.25 8.72
C ILE A 82 -1.45 -0.17 8.68
N ILE A 83 -1.21 -0.66 7.47
CA ILE A 83 -0.67 -1.99 7.22
C ILE A 83 0.64 -1.85 6.45
N ILE A 84 1.70 -2.43 7.00
CA ILE A 84 2.98 -2.54 6.30
C ILE A 84 2.94 -3.81 5.46
N VAL A 85 3.01 -3.65 4.16
CA VAL A 85 3.00 -4.76 3.20
C VAL A 85 4.45 -5.21 2.99
N ASP A 86 4.82 -6.32 3.63
CA ASP A 86 6.17 -6.87 3.55
C ASP A 86 6.35 -7.63 2.24
N CYS A 87 7.08 -7.03 1.31
CA CYS A 87 7.36 -7.59 0.00
C CYS A 87 8.74 -8.25 -0.10
N SER A 88 9.40 -8.51 1.04
CA SER A 88 10.73 -9.15 1.04
C SER A 88 10.71 -10.54 0.40
N LYS A 89 9.55 -11.22 0.40
CA LYS A 89 9.36 -12.55 -0.19
C LYS A 89 8.39 -12.54 -1.36
N LEU A 90 8.24 -11.40 -2.02
CA LEU A 90 7.32 -11.26 -3.13
C LEU A 90 7.74 -12.17 -4.30
N PRO A 91 6.85 -13.07 -4.77
CA PRO A 91 7.15 -13.92 -5.92
C PRO A 91 7.37 -13.12 -7.20
N ALA A 92 8.15 -13.67 -8.13
CA ALA A 92 8.42 -13.02 -9.40
C ALA A 92 7.28 -13.19 -10.40
N ASP A 93 6.53 -14.29 -10.31
CA ASP A 93 5.40 -14.56 -11.20
C ASP A 93 4.21 -13.66 -10.87
N LEU A 94 3.54 -13.14 -11.89
CA LEU A 94 2.46 -12.16 -11.71
C LEU A 94 1.26 -12.73 -10.95
N ASP A 95 0.85 -13.97 -11.26
CA ASP A 95 -0.29 -14.58 -10.58
C ASP A 95 0.03 -14.89 -9.12
N ASP A 96 1.23 -15.43 -8.86
CA ASP A 96 1.70 -15.70 -7.49
C ASP A 96 1.87 -14.40 -6.71
N ASN A 97 2.26 -13.34 -7.38
CA ASN A 97 2.42 -11.99 -6.82
C ASN A 97 1.08 -11.47 -6.30
N ARG A 98 0.03 -11.60 -7.11
CA ARG A 98 -1.32 -11.18 -6.71
C ARG A 98 -1.80 -11.98 -5.51
N GLU A 99 -1.64 -13.30 -5.53
CA GLU A 99 -2.04 -14.16 -4.42
C GLU A 99 -1.29 -13.80 -3.13
N TYR A 100 0.02 -13.57 -3.25
CA TYR A 100 0.85 -13.14 -2.12
C TYR A 100 0.33 -11.83 -1.51
N LEU A 101 0.02 -10.85 -2.35
CA LEU A 101 -0.39 -9.52 -1.87
C LEU A 101 -1.81 -9.52 -1.29
N GLU A 102 -2.67 -10.42 -1.71
CA GLU A 102 -4.04 -10.53 -1.18
C GLU A 102 -4.07 -10.78 0.33
N GLN A 103 -3.06 -11.44 0.89
CA GLN A 103 -3.00 -11.73 2.32
C GLN A 103 -2.97 -10.48 3.20
N PHE A 104 -2.52 -9.34 2.64
CA PHE A 104 -2.42 -8.09 3.39
C PHE A 104 -3.70 -7.26 3.32
N ILE A 105 -4.66 -7.64 2.45
CA ILE A 105 -5.88 -6.87 2.24
C ILE A 105 -6.83 -7.05 3.42
N VAL A 106 -7.32 -5.93 3.95
CA VAL A 106 -8.35 -5.93 4.99
C VAL A 106 -9.69 -6.26 4.34
N PRO A 107 -10.39 -7.31 4.78
CA PRO A 107 -11.72 -7.63 4.22
C PRO A 107 -12.74 -6.55 4.57
N ASP A 108 -13.76 -6.46 3.76
CA ASP A 108 -14.89 -5.55 3.98
C ASP A 108 -15.67 -5.89 5.25
#